data_1d3383812e98d3e198986b909670b16a
#
_entry.id   1d3383812e98d3e198986b909670b16a
#
_cell.length_a   1.000
_cell.length_b   1.000
_cell.length_c   1.000
_cell.angle_alpha   90.00
_cell.angle_beta   90.00
_cell.angle_gamma   90.00
#
_symmetry.space_group_name_H-M   'P 1'
#
loop_
_entity.id
_entity.type
_entity.pdbx_description
1 polymer ?
#
loop_
_entity_poly.entity_id
_entity_poly.type
_entity_poly.pdbx_seq_one_letter_code
_entity_poly.pdbx_strand_id
1 'polypeptide(L)'
;MPGGEVLTLVDALEKAGIKVHLAKHENCAGFMGEGVHHTDGAPVILVATLGPGALNGINVVANAHQDRVPMVVLTGCVDAAEAATYTHQVLNQQAVFTPITKASFGLDADAAEVISDKAVTIATEGRNGPVHLDVPISVANAPARERNIARAPAGKTAPSGETLTQARAWLAAAQKPLAIVGLDVLYQDTRAPLRSFLETHQIPFVTTYKAKGVLPEDHPLCLGGAGLSPLADRHLLPLVEDADLILSIGYDPIEMRTGWRDAWDPARQNVLDIMADPNHHYMHQANINLIASIPETLAALSEGTAPRAQRDTWADNKPAAVKSALAAAFPQDEAWGPAGVIAECMATLPANTLLSADSGAHRILLSQMWRCTEPRQLIQSSGLCTMGCALPMAIGRKLAQPDRTVVSFSGDAGFLMAAGELATASEEGLAPIFVVFVDASLALIELKQRQRQLANTAVDFARHDFAAMGRAFGGNGHRVTNRQELRAALTAAMAADTFTVVACEIDRGGYDGRI
;
A
#
# COMPACT_ATOMS: atom_id res chain seq x y z
N MET A 1 4.84 -19.33 9.42
CA MET A 1 4.60 -20.54 10.28
C MET A 1 5.94 -21.16 10.65
N PRO A 2 6.13 -21.59 11.90
CA PRO A 2 7.37 -22.29 12.30
C PRO A 2 7.39 -23.72 11.78
N GLY A 3 8.59 -24.22 11.50
CA GLY A 3 8.94 -25.61 11.34
C GLY A 3 10.06 -25.93 12.32
N GLY A 4 10.57 -27.18 12.31
CA GLY A 4 11.61 -27.62 13.24
C GLY A 4 12.87 -26.74 13.23
N GLU A 5 13.22 -26.23 12.04
CA GLU A 5 14.45 -25.51 11.77
C GLU A 5 14.49 -24.08 12.33
N VAL A 6 13.31 -23.49 12.63
CA VAL A 6 13.22 -22.11 13.17
C VAL A 6 12.78 -22.04 14.62
N LEU A 7 12.61 -23.16 15.31
CA LEU A 7 12.12 -23.19 16.70
C LEU A 7 13.00 -22.38 17.63
N THR A 8 14.33 -22.60 17.60
CA THR A 8 15.29 -21.86 18.43
C THR A 8 15.30 -20.37 18.09
N LEU A 9 15.19 -20.02 16.80
CA LEU A 9 15.11 -18.63 16.37
C LEU A 9 13.85 -17.94 16.92
N VAL A 10 12.68 -18.59 16.84
CA VAL A 10 11.42 -18.04 17.35
C VAL A 10 11.50 -17.86 18.88
N ASP A 11 11.99 -18.85 19.61
CA ASP A 11 12.21 -18.77 21.07
C ASP A 11 13.17 -17.64 21.45
N ALA A 12 14.25 -17.45 20.67
CA ALA A 12 15.21 -16.38 20.91
C ALA A 12 14.60 -14.98 20.65
N LEU A 13 13.78 -14.83 19.62
CA LEU A 13 13.09 -13.58 19.31
C LEU A 13 12.10 -13.21 20.45
N GLU A 14 11.31 -14.17 20.95
CA GLU A 14 10.40 -13.94 22.08
C GLU A 14 11.16 -13.58 23.37
N LYS A 15 12.26 -14.27 23.68
CA LYS A 15 13.13 -13.95 24.82
C LYS A 15 13.77 -12.57 24.70
N ALA A 16 14.00 -12.09 23.50
CA ALA A 16 14.48 -10.74 23.22
C ALA A 16 13.36 -9.67 23.30
N GLY A 17 12.12 -10.06 23.59
CA GLY A 17 10.97 -9.15 23.73
C GLY A 17 10.24 -8.85 22.41
N ILE A 18 10.55 -9.58 21.33
CA ILE A 18 9.84 -9.47 20.06
C ILE A 18 8.63 -10.41 20.09
N LYS A 19 7.43 -9.85 20.14
CA LYS A 19 6.20 -10.65 20.16
C LYS A 19 6.00 -11.36 18.83
N VAL A 20 5.79 -12.68 18.88
CA VAL A 20 5.55 -13.51 17.71
C VAL A 20 4.05 -13.76 17.55
N HIS A 21 3.53 -13.52 16.35
CA HIS A 21 2.14 -13.78 15.96
C HIS A 21 2.08 -14.93 14.96
N LEU A 22 1.27 -15.95 15.27
CA LEU A 22 1.14 -17.14 14.42
C LEU A 22 0.02 -16.98 13.40
N ALA A 23 0.39 -16.78 12.13
CA ALA A 23 -0.55 -16.83 11.01
C ALA A 23 -0.78 -18.26 10.49
N LYS A 24 -1.77 -18.46 9.64
CA LYS A 24 -2.09 -19.77 9.04
C LYS A 24 -1.44 -19.98 7.67
N HIS A 25 -0.87 -18.91 7.10
CA HIS A 25 -0.13 -18.96 5.84
C HIS A 25 0.96 -17.85 5.82
N GLU A 26 2.16 -18.16 5.35
CA GLU A 26 3.32 -17.24 5.35
C GLU A 26 3.08 -15.97 4.55
N ASN A 27 2.38 -16.08 3.42
CA ASN A 27 1.98 -14.90 2.64
C ASN A 27 1.09 -13.95 3.46
N CYS A 28 0.13 -14.50 4.18
CA CYS A 28 -0.75 -13.72 5.06
C CYS A 28 0.02 -13.14 6.25
N ALA A 29 0.98 -13.88 6.83
CA ALA A 29 1.86 -13.37 7.89
C ALA A 29 2.61 -12.11 7.45
N GLY A 30 3.16 -12.12 6.22
CA GLY A 30 3.83 -10.94 5.66
C GLY A 30 2.86 -9.76 5.47
N PHE A 31 1.65 -9.99 4.95
CA PHE A 31 0.63 -8.93 4.82
C PHE A 31 0.10 -8.43 6.17
N MET A 32 0.02 -9.28 7.22
CA MET A 32 -0.22 -8.81 8.59
C MET A 32 0.90 -7.84 9.02
N GLY A 33 2.15 -8.21 8.79
CA GLY A 33 3.30 -7.34 9.04
C GLY A 33 3.23 -6.02 8.28
N GLU A 34 2.85 -6.02 7.00
CA GLU A 34 2.61 -4.78 6.23
C GLU A 34 1.52 -3.92 6.87
N GLY A 35 0.44 -4.56 7.37
CA GLY A 35 -0.63 -3.87 8.10
C GLY A 35 -0.10 -3.16 9.36
N VAL A 36 0.79 -3.81 10.13
CA VAL A 36 1.48 -3.20 11.28
C VAL A 36 2.36 -2.04 10.81
N HIS A 37 3.26 -2.27 9.84
CA HIS A 37 4.16 -1.25 9.32
C HIS A 37 3.43 0.02 8.85
N HIS A 38 2.37 -0.15 8.07
CA HIS A 38 1.60 0.99 7.59
C HIS A 38 0.85 1.74 8.69
N THR A 39 0.77 1.18 9.89
CA THR A 39 0.03 1.76 11.02
C THR A 39 0.95 2.44 12.03
N ASP A 40 2.10 1.85 12.38
CA ASP A 40 3.04 2.37 13.39
C ASP A 40 4.43 2.70 12.85
N GLY A 41 4.74 2.31 11.60
CA GLY A 41 6.02 2.57 10.95
C GLY A 41 7.11 1.54 11.27
N ALA A 42 6.86 0.55 12.12
CA ALA A 42 7.86 -0.45 12.48
C ALA A 42 8.27 -1.32 11.27
N PRO A 43 9.54 -1.71 11.14
CA PRO A 43 9.95 -2.74 10.18
C PRO A 43 9.27 -4.07 10.48
N VAL A 44 8.97 -4.84 9.44
CA VAL A 44 8.36 -6.16 9.55
C VAL A 44 9.44 -7.23 9.74
N ILE A 45 9.21 -8.21 10.61
CA ILE A 45 9.98 -9.46 10.65
C ILE A 45 9.05 -10.60 10.23
N LEU A 46 9.39 -11.25 9.12
CA LEU A 46 8.69 -12.44 8.63
C LEU A 46 9.56 -13.68 8.87
N VAL A 47 9.09 -14.62 9.70
CA VAL A 47 9.79 -15.86 9.97
C VAL A 47 9.09 -17.01 9.26
N ALA A 48 9.84 -17.79 8.47
CA ALA A 48 9.34 -18.95 7.77
C ALA A 48 10.33 -20.13 7.90
N THR A 49 9.80 -21.36 7.92
CA THR A 49 10.65 -22.53 7.82
C THR A 49 11.26 -22.65 6.42
N LEU A 50 12.27 -23.51 6.26
CA LEU A 50 12.92 -23.76 4.98
C LEU A 50 11.94 -24.34 3.94
N GLY A 51 12.33 -24.26 2.68
CA GLY A 51 11.62 -24.88 1.57
C GLY A 51 10.19 -24.35 1.40
N PRO A 52 9.14 -25.13 1.70
CA PRO A 52 7.76 -24.72 1.44
C PRO A 52 7.35 -23.46 2.18
N GLY A 53 7.78 -23.26 3.42
CA GLY A 53 7.46 -22.05 4.18
C GLY A 53 8.08 -20.80 3.54
N ALA A 54 9.37 -20.87 3.18
CA ALA A 54 10.05 -19.80 2.45
C ALA A 54 9.35 -19.48 1.13
N LEU A 55 8.99 -20.50 0.33
CA LEU A 55 8.31 -20.34 -0.95
C LEU A 55 6.90 -19.76 -0.83
N ASN A 56 6.17 -20.09 0.21
CA ASN A 56 4.84 -19.51 0.48
C ASN A 56 4.88 -17.99 0.74
N GLY A 57 6.01 -17.46 1.20
CA GLY A 57 6.21 -16.02 1.45
C GLY A 57 6.62 -15.20 0.24
N ILE A 58 6.93 -15.80 -0.90
CA ILE A 58 7.52 -15.11 -2.08
C ILE A 58 6.63 -13.95 -2.55
N ASN A 59 5.32 -14.16 -2.65
CA ASN A 59 4.41 -13.13 -3.16
C ASN A 59 4.42 -11.88 -2.27
N VAL A 60 4.29 -12.03 -0.96
CA VAL A 60 4.30 -10.87 -0.05
C VAL A 60 5.66 -10.19 0.01
N VAL A 61 6.76 -10.94 -0.09
CA VAL A 61 8.12 -10.34 -0.14
C VAL A 61 8.31 -9.53 -1.42
N ALA A 62 7.85 -10.05 -2.57
CA ALA A 62 7.85 -9.31 -3.82
C ALA A 62 6.93 -8.07 -3.76
N ASN A 63 5.77 -8.18 -3.08
CA ASN A 63 4.90 -7.03 -2.83
C ASN A 63 5.60 -5.97 -1.96
N ALA A 64 6.20 -6.38 -0.86
CA ALA A 64 6.95 -5.49 0.03
C ALA A 64 8.09 -4.75 -0.71
N HIS A 65 8.76 -5.42 -1.66
CA HIS A 65 9.79 -4.82 -2.50
C HIS A 65 9.22 -3.71 -3.39
N GLN A 66 8.11 -3.97 -4.06
CA GLN A 66 7.47 -3.00 -4.95
C GLN A 66 6.73 -1.89 -4.18
N ASP A 67 6.06 -2.23 -3.09
CA ASP A 67 5.33 -1.30 -2.23
C ASP A 67 6.21 -0.61 -1.18
N ARG A 68 7.52 -0.90 -1.19
CA ARG A 68 8.56 -0.29 -0.35
C ARG A 68 8.33 -0.47 1.14
N VAL A 69 7.87 -1.64 1.53
CA VAL A 69 7.72 -1.99 2.94
C VAL A 69 9.03 -2.56 3.48
N PRO A 70 9.64 -1.96 4.51
CA PRO A 70 10.84 -2.50 5.13
C PRO A 70 10.51 -3.81 5.84
N MET A 71 11.08 -4.91 5.35
CA MET A 71 10.82 -6.26 5.86
C MET A 71 12.14 -7.03 6.00
N VAL A 72 12.37 -7.67 7.14
CA VAL A 72 13.45 -8.64 7.34
C VAL A 72 12.83 -10.03 7.29
N VAL A 73 13.16 -10.77 6.25
CA VAL A 73 12.67 -12.14 6.01
C VAL A 73 13.68 -13.13 6.54
N LEU A 74 13.34 -13.86 7.59
CA LEU A 74 14.17 -14.87 8.23
C LEU A 74 13.67 -16.26 7.80
N THR A 75 14.45 -16.98 7.03
CA THR A 75 14.12 -18.36 6.64
C THR A 75 15.09 -19.34 7.28
N GLY A 76 14.57 -20.42 7.87
CA GLY A 76 15.43 -21.51 8.29
C GLY A 76 16.16 -22.13 7.09
N CYS A 77 17.34 -22.66 7.31
CA CYS A 77 18.03 -23.48 6.33
C CYS A 77 18.91 -24.54 7.03
N VAL A 78 19.23 -25.58 6.31
CA VAL A 78 20.23 -26.58 6.79
C VAL A 78 21.65 -26.00 6.70
N ASP A 79 22.54 -26.50 7.53
CA ASP A 79 23.95 -26.11 7.50
C ASP A 79 24.61 -26.46 6.15
N ALA A 80 25.56 -25.63 5.73
CA ALA A 80 26.19 -25.78 4.41
C ALA A 80 26.83 -27.17 4.19
N ALA A 81 27.41 -27.79 5.23
CA ALA A 81 27.97 -29.13 5.17
C ALA A 81 26.88 -30.20 4.97
N GLU A 82 25.72 -30.03 5.59
CA GLU A 82 24.61 -30.97 5.46
C GLU A 82 23.91 -30.78 4.10
N ALA A 83 23.76 -29.56 3.60
CA ALA A 83 23.18 -29.26 2.29
C ALA A 83 23.92 -29.94 1.12
N ALA A 84 25.20 -30.34 1.31
CA ALA A 84 25.96 -31.04 0.30
C ALA A 84 25.44 -32.48 0.00
N THR A 85 24.73 -33.09 0.94
CA THR A 85 24.24 -34.46 0.83
C THR A 85 22.76 -34.64 1.14
N TYR A 86 22.17 -33.71 1.90
CA TYR A 86 20.76 -33.74 2.29
C TYR A 86 19.92 -33.00 1.25
N THR A 87 18.83 -33.61 0.82
CA THR A 87 18.02 -33.09 -0.30
C THR A 87 16.58 -32.73 0.11
N HIS A 88 16.11 -33.19 1.28
CA HIS A 88 14.72 -32.96 1.71
C HIS A 88 14.49 -31.47 2.04
N GLN A 89 13.57 -30.83 1.33
CA GLN A 89 13.23 -29.41 1.44
C GLN A 89 14.39 -28.42 1.18
N VAL A 90 15.54 -28.88 0.73
CA VAL A 90 16.72 -28.05 0.44
C VAL A 90 16.62 -27.44 -0.95
N LEU A 91 16.70 -26.12 -0.99
CA LEU A 91 16.79 -25.35 -2.22
C LEU A 91 17.67 -24.10 -1.98
N ASN A 92 18.14 -23.49 -3.06
CA ASN A 92 18.89 -22.24 -2.96
C ASN A 92 17.93 -21.06 -2.71
N GLN A 93 17.57 -20.83 -1.44
CA GLN A 93 16.62 -19.78 -1.05
C GLN A 93 17.15 -18.37 -1.38
N GLN A 94 18.47 -18.14 -1.21
CA GLN A 94 19.06 -16.84 -1.56
C GLN A 94 18.88 -16.52 -3.05
N ALA A 95 19.03 -17.50 -3.94
CA ALA A 95 18.77 -17.29 -5.36
C ALA A 95 17.30 -17.00 -5.66
N VAL A 96 16.36 -17.56 -4.89
CA VAL A 96 14.92 -17.28 -5.01
C VAL A 96 14.58 -15.86 -4.54
N PHE A 97 15.15 -15.43 -3.42
CA PHE A 97 14.83 -14.14 -2.83
C PHE A 97 15.61 -12.95 -3.44
N THR A 98 16.79 -13.19 -4.03
CA THR A 98 17.63 -12.12 -4.62
C THR A 98 16.87 -11.17 -5.56
N PRO A 99 16.02 -11.61 -6.51
CA PRO A 99 15.35 -10.71 -7.44
C PRO A 99 14.17 -9.93 -6.81
N ILE A 100 13.74 -10.28 -5.61
CA ILE A 100 12.58 -9.70 -4.93
C ILE A 100 12.93 -9.03 -3.59
N THR A 101 14.22 -8.86 -3.30
CA THR A 101 14.72 -8.22 -2.09
C THR A 101 15.82 -7.22 -2.41
N LYS A 102 16.09 -6.28 -1.51
CA LYS A 102 17.21 -5.34 -1.63
C LYS A 102 18.56 -6.05 -1.43
N ALA A 103 18.57 -7.11 -0.63
CA ALA A 103 19.73 -7.95 -0.38
C ALA A 103 19.30 -9.31 0.17
N SER A 104 20.16 -10.33 -0.01
CA SER A 104 19.98 -11.67 0.55
C SER A 104 21.31 -12.16 1.11
N PHE A 105 21.33 -12.62 2.37
CA PHE A 105 22.52 -13.04 3.09
C PHE A 105 22.30 -14.40 3.78
N GLY A 106 23.39 -15.13 4.01
CA GLY A 106 23.44 -16.19 5.03
C GLY A 106 23.85 -15.59 6.38
N LEU A 107 23.19 -15.98 7.47
CA LEU A 107 23.59 -15.60 8.81
C LEU A 107 24.77 -16.47 9.27
N ASP A 108 25.77 -15.83 9.89
CA ASP A 108 26.93 -16.45 10.52
C ASP A 108 27.03 -16.00 11.97
N ALA A 109 27.31 -16.93 12.89
CA ALA A 109 27.33 -16.63 14.33
C ALA A 109 28.37 -15.56 14.70
N ASP A 110 29.57 -15.61 14.09
CA ASP A 110 30.64 -14.64 14.35
C ASP A 110 30.35 -13.25 13.76
N ALA A 111 29.37 -13.15 12.86
CA ALA A 111 28.96 -11.92 12.18
C ALA A 111 27.48 -11.56 12.41
N ALA A 112 26.78 -12.22 13.32
CA ALA A 112 25.34 -12.08 13.51
C ALA A 112 24.90 -10.65 13.76
N GLU A 113 25.58 -9.92 14.65
CA GLU A 113 25.30 -8.50 14.92
C GLU A 113 25.47 -7.63 13.66
N VAL A 114 26.59 -7.80 12.93
CA VAL A 114 26.88 -7.04 11.69
C VAL A 114 25.82 -7.31 10.62
N ILE A 115 25.46 -8.59 10.41
CA ILE A 115 24.49 -8.98 9.37
C ILE A 115 23.09 -8.48 9.75
N SER A 116 22.69 -8.57 11.03
CA SER A 116 21.41 -8.09 11.50
C SER A 116 21.29 -6.56 11.37
N ASP A 117 22.32 -5.81 11.77
CA ASP A 117 22.37 -4.35 11.60
C ASP A 117 22.30 -3.97 10.10
N LYS A 118 23.07 -4.65 9.24
CA LYS A 118 22.99 -4.47 7.79
C LYS A 118 21.60 -4.76 7.25
N ALA A 119 20.94 -5.83 7.70
CA ALA A 119 19.63 -6.20 7.21
C ALA A 119 18.59 -5.12 7.52
N VAL A 120 18.56 -4.65 8.78
CA VAL A 120 17.64 -3.57 9.19
C VAL A 120 17.97 -2.26 8.45
N THR A 121 19.25 -1.88 8.41
CA THR A 121 19.71 -0.67 7.73
C THR A 121 19.34 -0.68 6.25
N ILE A 122 19.65 -1.75 5.52
CA ILE A 122 19.32 -1.85 4.08
C ILE A 122 17.80 -1.84 3.88
N ALA A 123 17.03 -2.48 4.76
CA ALA A 123 15.57 -2.49 4.66
C ALA A 123 14.96 -1.10 4.85
N THR A 124 15.54 -0.27 5.70
CA THR A 124 14.94 1.01 6.15
C THR A 124 15.59 2.27 5.58
N GLU A 125 16.78 2.20 4.99
CA GLU A 125 17.47 3.35 4.39
C GLU A 125 17.24 3.44 2.88
N GLY A 126 17.23 4.67 2.37
CA GLY A 126 16.94 4.98 0.98
C GLY A 126 15.52 4.54 0.60
N ARG A 127 15.39 3.92 -0.56
CA ARG A 127 14.14 3.28 -0.97
C ARG A 127 13.90 2.03 -0.12
N ASN A 128 12.95 2.08 0.83
CA ASN A 128 12.63 0.98 1.72
C ASN A 128 12.28 -0.31 0.96
N GLY A 129 12.47 -1.47 1.59
CA GLY A 129 12.13 -2.75 0.98
C GLY A 129 12.65 -3.94 1.78
N PRO A 130 12.33 -5.17 1.36
CA PRO A 130 12.69 -6.39 2.09
C PRO A 130 14.18 -6.74 1.95
N VAL A 131 14.70 -7.38 3.01
CA VAL A 131 16.01 -8.05 3.04
C VAL A 131 15.79 -9.48 3.53
N HIS A 132 16.44 -10.43 2.90
CA HIS A 132 16.33 -11.85 3.24
C HIS A 132 17.59 -12.35 3.97
N LEU A 133 17.38 -13.14 5.01
CA LEU A 133 18.42 -13.85 5.76
C LEU A 133 18.10 -15.34 5.83
N ASP A 134 18.99 -16.17 5.28
CA ASP A 134 19.02 -17.60 5.60
C ASP A 134 19.65 -17.80 6.98
N VAL A 135 18.96 -18.51 7.86
CA VAL A 135 19.38 -18.78 9.24
C VAL A 135 19.66 -20.29 9.40
N PRO A 136 20.93 -20.72 9.33
CA PRO A 136 21.30 -22.11 9.55
C PRO A 136 20.93 -22.57 10.96
N ILE A 137 20.50 -23.82 11.12
CA ILE A 137 20.06 -24.39 12.40
C ILE A 137 21.15 -24.27 13.48
N SER A 138 22.38 -24.56 13.12
CA SER A 138 23.52 -24.47 14.04
C SER A 138 23.79 -23.03 14.50
N VAL A 139 23.60 -22.05 13.61
CA VAL A 139 23.81 -20.64 13.90
C VAL A 139 22.76 -20.11 14.87
N ALA A 140 21.49 -20.53 14.73
CA ALA A 140 20.42 -20.13 15.64
C ALA A 140 20.67 -20.58 17.10
N ASN A 141 21.48 -21.63 17.30
CA ASN A 141 21.86 -22.18 18.63
C ASN A 141 23.22 -21.67 19.12
N ALA A 142 24.00 -21.01 18.29
CA ALA A 142 25.37 -20.60 18.62
C ALA A 142 25.40 -19.30 19.43
N PRO A 143 26.37 -19.13 20.35
CA PRO A 143 26.62 -17.83 20.96
C PRO A 143 27.11 -16.85 19.90
N ALA A 144 26.50 -15.67 19.82
CA ALA A 144 26.93 -14.61 18.94
C ALA A 144 28.06 -13.77 19.57
N ARG A 145 28.90 -13.17 18.73
CA ARG A 145 29.93 -12.24 19.17
C ARG A 145 29.36 -10.81 19.14
N GLU A 146 29.33 -10.17 20.31
CA GLU A 146 29.00 -8.74 20.40
C GLU A 146 30.13 -7.86 19.85
N ARG A 147 29.79 -6.88 19.06
CA ARG A 147 30.74 -5.93 18.43
C ARG A 147 30.43 -4.48 18.74
N ASN A 148 29.29 -4.16 19.37
CA ASN A 148 28.83 -2.79 19.70
C ASN A 148 28.91 -1.85 18.48
N ILE A 149 28.28 -2.25 17.38
CA ILE A 149 28.25 -1.48 16.14
C ILE A 149 27.31 -0.28 16.33
N ALA A 150 27.81 0.90 16.06
CA ALA A 150 27.02 2.12 16.00
C ALA A 150 27.22 2.79 14.63
N ARG A 151 26.16 2.90 13.85
CA ARG A 151 26.18 3.64 12.59
C ARG A 151 25.37 4.92 12.73
N ALA A 152 25.97 6.04 12.33
CA ALA A 152 25.25 7.29 12.23
C ALA A 152 24.26 7.24 11.02
N PRO A 153 23.03 7.75 11.17
CA PRO A 153 22.09 7.83 10.05
C PRO A 153 22.66 8.78 8.96
N ALA A 154 22.28 8.54 7.71
CA ALA A 154 22.65 9.42 6.61
C ALA A 154 22.05 10.82 6.81
N GLY A 155 22.84 11.85 6.55
CA GLY A 155 22.38 13.24 6.61
C GLY A 155 21.38 13.53 5.49
N LYS A 156 20.38 14.36 5.78
CA LYS A 156 19.46 14.87 4.75
C LYS A 156 20.19 15.85 3.82
N THR A 157 19.88 15.80 2.54
CA THR A 157 20.50 16.64 1.52
C THR A 157 19.45 17.52 0.84
N ALA A 158 19.84 18.73 0.42
CA ALA A 158 19.05 19.62 -0.42
C ALA A 158 19.71 19.79 -1.78
N PRO A 159 18.95 19.99 -2.88
CA PRO A 159 19.52 20.32 -4.18
C PRO A 159 20.16 21.71 -4.16
N SER A 160 21.11 21.94 -5.07
CA SER A 160 21.81 23.23 -5.23
C SER A 160 22.24 23.46 -6.68
N GLY A 161 22.79 24.64 -6.95
CA GLY A 161 23.36 24.98 -8.25
C GLY A 161 22.36 25.44 -9.30
N GLU A 162 22.78 25.39 -10.58
CA GLU A 162 22.01 25.92 -11.70
C GLU A 162 20.68 25.19 -11.90
N THR A 163 20.64 23.87 -11.67
CA THR A 163 19.44 23.06 -11.79
C THR A 163 18.34 23.52 -10.85
N LEU A 164 18.69 23.83 -9.58
CA LEU A 164 17.73 24.38 -8.62
C LEU A 164 17.28 25.79 -9.03
N THR A 165 18.20 26.63 -9.51
CA THR A 165 17.89 27.98 -10.01
C THR A 165 16.89 27.92 -11.17
N GLN A 166 17.09 27.00 -12.12
CA GLN A 166 16.18 26.80 -13.23
C GLN A 166 14.81 26.29 -12.76
N ALA A 167 14.78 25.33 -11.82
CA ALA A 167 13.53 24.80 -11.26
C ALA A 167 12.73 25.91 -10.54
N ARG A 168 13.38 26.79 -9.78
CA ARG A 168 12.76 27.97 -9.16
C ARG A 168 12.19 28.94 -10.21
N ALA A 169 12.93 29.18 -11.30
CA ALA A 169 12.46 30.03 -12.39
C ALA A 169 11.19 29.46 -13.06
N TRP A 170 11.13 28.14 -13.27
CA TRP A 170 9.94 27.49 -13.79
C TRP A 170 8.76 27.58 -12.83
N LEU A 171 9.00 27.33 -11.55
CA LEU A 171 7.96 27.44 -10.53
C LEU A 171 7.41 28.88 -10.47
N ALA A 172 8.27 29.89 -10.55
CA ALA A 172 7.87 31.30 -10.54
C ALA A 172 7.07 31.70 -11.81
N ALA A 173 7.39 31.14 -12.97
CA ALA A 173 6.76 31.48 -14.24
C ALA A 173 5.47 30.70 -14.54
N ALA A 174 5.27 29.51 -13.94
CA ALA A 174 4.17 28.61 -14.24
C ALA A 174 2.80 29.27 -14.03
N GLN A 175 1.92 29.15 -15.01
CA GLN A 175 0.53 29.64 -14.93
C GLN A 175 -0.45 28.50 -14.60
N LYS A 176 -0.08 27.27 -14.98
CA LYS A 176 -0.89 26.05 -14.81
C LYS A 176 -0.08 24.93 -14.17
N PRO A 177 0.52 25.14 -12.96
CA PRO A 177 1.26 24.09 -12.30
C PRO A 177 0.33 22.98 -11.80
N LEU A 178 0.78 21.72 -11.87
CA LEU A 178 0.08 20.56 -11.34
C LEU A 178 1.06 19.62 -10.66
N ALA A 179 0.75 19.16 -9.46
CA ALA A 179 1.58 18.17 -8.77
C ALA A 179 0.96 16.76 -8.81
N ILE A 180 1.83 15.76 -9.01
CA ILE A 180 1.51 14.34 -8.87
C ILE A 180 2.30 13.82 -7.69
N VAL A 181 1.59 13.51 -6.60
CA VAL A 181 2.19 13.14 -5.32
C VAL A 181 2.11 11.63 -5.15
N GLY A 182 3.26 11.00 -5.00
CA GLY A 182 3.36 9.54 -4.94
C GLY A 182 3.82 9.00 -3.60
N LEU A 183 4.06 7.72 -3.59
CA LEU A 183 4.34 6.87 -2.44
C LEU A 183 5.54 7.33 -1.59
N ASP A 184 6.62 7.88 -2.19
CA ASP A 184 7.84 8.21 -1.44
C ASP A 184 7.65 9.33 -0.41
N VAL A 185 6.62 10.17 -0.57
CA VAL A 185 6.28 11.20 0.43
C VAL A 185 5.86 10.61 1.79
N LEU A 186 5.52 9.31 1.84
CA LEU A 186 5.10 8.63 3.06
C LEU A 186 6.28 8.18 3.95
N TYR A 187 7.51 8.17 3.42
CA TYR A 187 8.70 7.64 4.10
C TYR A 187 9.65 8.71 4.63
N GLN A 188 9.31 9.97 4.43
CA GLN A 188 10.01 11.12 5.00
C GLN A 188 8.99 11.99 5.72
N ASP A 189 9.42 12.81 6.66
CA ASP A 189 8.52 13.75 7.33
C ASP A 189 8.11 14.89 6.38
N THR A 190 7.36 14.53 5.33
CA THR A 190 7.05 15.38 4.17
C THR A 190 5.73 16.11 4.30
N ARG A 191 4.82 15.68 5.19
CA ARG A 191 3.43 16.18 5.23
C ARG A 191 3.34 17.69 5.40
N ALA A 192 4.01 18.26 6.40
CA ALA A 192 3.97 19.69 6.67
C ALA A 192 4.72 20.51 5.60
N PRO A 193 5.95 20.13 5.17
CA PRO A 193 6.63 20.78 4.04
C PRO A 193 5.84 20.74 2.73
N LEU A 194 5.21 19.60 2.40
CA LEU A 194 4.40 19.45 1.20
C LEU A 194 3.17 20.36 1.25
N ARG A 195 2.46 20.39 2.38
CA ARG A 195 1.31 21.29 2.57
C ARG A 195 1.73 22.75 2.34
N SER A 196 2.77 23.19 3.06
CA SER A 196 3.28 24.56 2.96
C SER A 196 3.67 24.92 1.52
N PHE A 197 4.36 24.01 0.82
CA PHE A 197 4.76 24.20 -0.57
C PHE A 197 3.56 24.36 -1.50
N LEU A 198 2.60 23.44 -1.45
CA LEU A 198 1.42 23.47 -2.33
C LEU A 198 0.53 24.71 -2.06
N GLU A 199 0.33 25.05 -0.78
CA GLU A 199 -0.47 26.22 -0.37
C GLU A 199 0.25 27.54 -0.76
N THR A 200 1.55 27.66 -0.52
CA THR A 200 2.34 28.86 -0.86
C THR A 200 2.31 29.13 -2.36
N HIS A 201 2.43 28.10 -3.17
CA HIS A 201 2.49 28.23 -4.62
C HIS A 201 1.15 27.99 -5.32
N GLN A 202 0.06 27.74 -4.57
CA GLN A 202 -1.30 27.47 -5.08
C GLN A 202 -1.31 26.40 -6.17
N ILE A 203 -0.69 25.24 -5.87
CA ILE A 203 -0.53 24.14 -6.82
C ILE A 203 -1.61 23.10 -6.56
N PRO A 204 -2.57 22.88 -7.48
CA PRO A 204 -3.46 21.74 -7.45
C PRO A 204 -2.67 20.43 -7.54
N PHE A 205 -3.16 19.37 -6.87
CA PHE A 205 -2.47 18.10 -6.89
C PHE A 205 -3.41 16.90 -6.94
N VAL A 206 -2.92 15.83 -7.54
CA VAL A 206 -3.47 14.47 -7.43
C VAL A 206 -2.52 13.63 -6.59
N THR A 207 -3.04 12.59 -5.95
CA THR A 207 -2.21 11.57 -5.29
C THR A 207 -2.28 10.25 -6.04
N THR A 208 -1.22 9.45 -6.00
CA THR A 208 -1.37 8.02 -6.25
C THR A 208 -2.26 7.41 -5.16
N TYR A 209 -2.78 6.21 -5.39
CA TYR A 209 -3.66 5.58 -4.39
C TYR A 209 -2.93 5.25 -3.06
N LYS A 210 -1.62 5.01 -3.12
CA LYS A 210 -0.78 4.84 -1.91
C LYS A 210 -0.58 6.14 -1.13
N ALA A 211 -0.48 7.26 -1.82
CA ALA A 211 -0.28 8.57 -1.21
C ALA A 211 -1.56 9.26 -0.74
N LYS A 212 -2.74 8.62 -0.91
CA LYS A 212 -4.02 9.17 -0.44
C LYS A 212 -3.93 9.56 1.05
N GLY A 213 -4.49 10.72 1.36
CA GLY A 213 -4.50 11.25 2.73
C GLY A 213 -3.17 11.87 3.19
N VAL A 214 -2.12 11.93 2.36
CA VAL A 214 -0.90 12.69 2.70
C VAL A 214 -1.23 14.12 3.08
N LEU A 215 -2.17 14.73 2.39
CA LEU A 215 -2.99 15.85 2.85
C LEU A 215 -4.45 15.40 2.86
N PRO A 216 -5.31 15.95 3.75
CA PRO A 216 -6.73 15.62 3.75
C PRO A 216 -7.36 15.84 2.37
N GLU A 217 -8.17 14.90 1.89
CA GLU A 217 -8.73 14.97 0.53
C GLU A 217 -9.88 16.00 0.38
N ASP A 218 -10.32 16.59 1.46
CA ASP A 218 -11.19 17.78 1.46
C ASP A 218 -10.41 19.08 1.18
N HIS A 219 -9.09 19.07 1.24
CA HIS A 219 -8.24 20.23 0.94
C HIS A 219 -8.60 20.84 -0.42
N PRO A 220 -8.73 22.18 -0.54
CA PRO A 220 -9.18 22.84 -1.78
C PRO A 220 -8.34 22.47 -3.02
N LEU A 221 -7.02 22.35 -2.86
CA LEU A 221 -6.10 22.01 -3.93
C LEU A 221 -6.06 20.51 -4.27
N CYS A 222 -6.64 19.63 -3.43
CA CYS A 222 -6.64 18.18 -3.68
C CYS A 222 -7.72 17.80 -4.69
N LEU A 223 -7.33 17.11 -5.75
CA LEU A 223 -8.22 16.59 -6.79
C LEU A 223 -8.60 15.12 -6.55
N GLY A 224 -7.97 14.46 -5.56
CA GLY A 224 -8.22 13.06 -5.21
C GLY A 224 -7.18 12.09 -5.75
N GLY A 225 -7.52 10.79 -5.73
CA GLY A 225 -6.64 9.72 -6.19
C GLY A 225 -6.63 9.55 -7.70
N ALA A 226 -5.48 9.23 -8.26
CA ALA A 226 -5.26 9.03 -9.69
C ALA A 226 -4.56 7.69 -9.98
N GLY A 227 -4.73 7.16 -11.19
CA GLY A 227 -3.89 6.10 -11.73
C GLY A 227 -4.61 4.81 -12.14
N LEU A 228 -5.71 4.42 -11.53
CA LEU A 228 -6.36 3.13 -11.81
C LEU A 228 -7.77 3.21 -12.40
N SER A 229 -8.49 4.33 -12.25
CA SER A 229 -9.85 4.47 -12.76
C SER A 229 -9.92 5.11 -14.14
N PRO A 230 -10.34 4.38 -15.19
CA PRO A 230 -10.60 4.98 -16.52
C PRO A 230 -11.62 6.11 -16.46
N LEU A 231 -12.59 6.03 -15.56
CA LEU A 231 -13.61 7.05 -15.41
C LEU A 231 -13.02 8.35 -14.85
N ALA A 232 -12.17 8.27 -13.82
CA ALA A 232 -11.45 9.43 -13.28
C ALA A 232 -10.48 10.02 -14.28
N ASP A 233 -9.77 9.17 -15.05
CA ASP A 233 -8.76 9.58 -16.03
C ASP A 233 -9.36 10.45 -17.15
N ARG A 234 -10.63 10.27 -17.51
CA ARG A 234 -11.32 11.14 -18.48
C ARG A 234 -11.34 12.62 -18.05
N HIS A 235 -11.29 12.85 -16.76
CA HIS A 235 -11.27 14.21 -16.19
C HIS A 235 -9.85 14.67 -15.85
N LEU A 236 -9.00 13.77 -15.39
CA LEU A 236 -7.66 14.09 -14.91
C LEU A 236 -6.64 14.24 -16.03
N LEU A 237 -6.61 13.34 -17.03
CA LEU A 237 -5.61 13.39 -18.09
C LEU A 237 -5.68 14.68 -18.93
N PRO A 238 -6.86 15.22 -19.29
CA PRO A 238 -6.95 16.53 -19.98
C PRO A 238 -6.45 17.71 -19.13
N LEU A 239 -6.45 17.58 -17.77
CA LEU A 239 -5.86 18.57 -16.90
C LEU A 239 -4.34 18.47 -16.87
N VAL A 240 -3.81 17.24 -16.84
CA VAL A 240 -2.36 16.98 -16.94
C VAL A 240 -1.79 17.49 -18.27
N GLU A 241 -2.50 17.23 -19.37
CA GLU A 241 -2.10 17.70 -20.70
C GLU A 241 -2.08 19.25 -20.81
N ASP A 242 -2.98 19.94 -20.10
CA ASP A 242 -3.09 21.40 -20.13
C ASP A 242 -2.12 22.12 -19.17
N ALA A 243 -1.46 21.38 -18.28
CA ALA A 243 -0.49 21.93 -17.35
C ALA A 243 0.78 22.41 -18.06
N ASP A 244 1.33 23.57 -17.65
CA ASP A 244 2.61 24.10 -18.16
C ASP A 244 3.81 23.69 -17.31
N LEU A 245 3.56 23.27 -16.07
CA LEU A 245 4.54 22.72 -15.14
C LEU A 245 3.96 21.49 -14.44
N ILE A 246 4.61 20.34 -14.63
CA ILE A 246 4.32 19.11 -13.89
C ILE A 246 5.37 18.95 -12.79
N LEU A 247 4.92 18.79 -11.55
CA LEU A 247 5.77 18.45 -10.41
C LEU A 247 5.46 17.00 -9.99
N SER A 248 6.35 16.09 -10.32
CA SER A 248 6.34 14.72 -9.84
C SER A 248 7.03 14.67 -8.48
N ILE A 249 6.31 14.43 -7.39
CA ILE A 249 6.84 14.50 -6.01
C ILE A 249 6.75 13.13 -5.37
N GLY A 250 7.88 12.45 -5.22
CA GLY A 250 7.95 11.10 -4.66
C GLY A 250 7.11 10.09 -5.43
N TYR A 251 6.92 10.31 -6.72
CA TYR A 251 6.04 9.54 -7.57
C TYR A 251 6.73 8.32 -8.18
N ASP A 252 6.06 7.16 -8.12
CA ASP A 252 6.46 5.95 -8.84
C ASP A 252 5.33 5.50 -9.78
N PRO A 253 5.58 5.40 -11.11
CA PRO A 253 4.56 5.00 -12.07
C PRO A 253 4.09 3.55 -11.93
N ILE A 254 4.71 2.74 -11.07
CA ILE A 254 4.23 1.38 -10.75
C ILE A 254 2.77 1.38 -10.28
N GLU A 255 2.29 2.47 -9.73
CA GLU A 255 0.92 2.63 -9.26
C GLU A 255 -0.05 2.99 -10.38
N MET A 256 0.45 3.29 -11.58
CA MET A 256 -0.36 3.81 -12.68
C MET A 256 -0.67 2.74 -13.73
N ARG A 257 -1.87 2.79 -14.27
CA ARG A 257 -2.25 1.96 -15.42
C ARG A 257 -1.65 2.51 -16.73
N THR A 258 -1.74 1.70 -17.78
CA THR A 258 -1.15 2.02 -19.09
C THR A 258 -1.66 3.32 -19.72
N GLY A 259 -2.85 3.81 -19.37
CA GLY A 259 -3.38 5.10 -19.83
C GLY A 259 -2.59 6.32 -19.36
N TRP A 260 -1.75 6.16 -18.34
CA TRP A 260 -0.87 7.22 -17.84
C TRP A 260 0.51 7.20 -18.48
N ARG A 261 0.81 6.26 -19.41
CA ARG A 261 2.15 6.13 -20.00
C ARG A 261 2.62 7.41 -20.70
N ASP A 262 1.71 8.08 -21.39
CA ASP A 262 1.97 9.29 -22.18
C ASP A 262 1.20 10.48 -21.59
N ALA A 263 1.09 10.57 -20.26
CA ALA A 263 0.29 11.59 -19.58
C ALA A 263 0.83 13.01 -19.77
N TRP A 264 2.13 13.17 -20.00
CA TRP A 264 2.79 14.45 -20.29
C TRP A 264 3.94 14.30 -21.28
N ASP A 265 4.34 15.42 -21.89
CA ASP A 265 5.42 15.50 -22.87
C ASP A 265 6.45 16.56 -22.44
N PRO A 266 7.66 16.16 -22.01
CA PRO A 266 8.72 17.11 -21.62
C PRO A 266 9.22 18.03 -22.74
N ALA A 267 8.89 17.74 -24.01
CA ALA A 267 9.18 18.65 -25.12
C ALA A 267 8.20 19.85 -25.19
N ARG A 268 7.03 19.73 -24.55
CA ARG A 268 5.97 20.74 -24.56
C ARG A 268 5.71 21.37 -23.20
N GLN A 269 6.01 20.64 -22.12
CA GLN A 269 5.74 21.01 -20.73
C GLN A 269 7.04 21.00 -19.92
N ASN A 270 7.16 21.88 -18.96
CA ASN A 270 8.24 21.76 -17.97
C ASN A 270 7.89 20.62 -17.00
N VAL A 271 8.78 19.65 -16.85
CA VAL A 271 8.59 18.52 -15.94
C VAL A 271 9.73 18.48 -14.92
N LEU A 272 9.36 18.58 -13.66
CA LEU A 272 10.28 18.56 -12.52
C LEU A 272 10.01 17.29 -11.69
N ASP A 273 10.98 16.38 -11.63
CA ASP A 273 10.92 15.18 -10.81
C ASP A 273 11.68 15.38 -9.49
N ILE A 274 11.01 15.13 -8.36
CA ILE A 274 11.52 15.34 -7.00
C ILE A 274 11.46 14.01 -6.27
N MET A 275 12.62 13.38 -6.07
CA MET A 275 12.76 12.04 -5.52
C MET A 275 13.88 11.99 -4.49
N ALA A 276 13.76 11.10 -3.49
CA ALA A 276 14.85 10.82 -2.55
C ALA A 276 15.92 9.91 -3.17
N ASP A 277 15.49 8.98 -4.03
CA ASP A 277 16.33 8.01 -4.73
C ASP A 277 16.02 8.02 -6.23
N PRO A 278 17.02 7.79 -7.11
CA PRO A 278 16.79 7.76 -8.55
C PRO A 278 15.73 6.73 -8.95
N ASN A 279 14.86 7.10 -9.87
CA ASN A 279 13.89 6.20 -10.47
C ASN A 279 14.27 5.89 -11.92
N HIS A 280 14.49 4.61 -12.22
CA HIS A 280 14.95 4.15 -13.54
C HIS A 280 13.88 3.44 -14.36
N HIS A 281 12.59 3.73 -14.11
CA HIS A 281 11.47 3.06 -14.79
C HIS A 281 11.31 3.43 -16.28
N TYR A 282 11.81 4.60 -16.71
CA TYR A 282 11.70 5.14 -18.07
C TYR A 282 10.27 5.23 -18.65
N MET A 283 9.24 5.05 -17.82
CA MET A 283 7.85 5.26 -18.25
C MET A 283 7.55 6.73 -18.51
N HIS A 284 8.09 7.59 -17.65
CA HIS A 284 7.99 9.04 -17.77
C HIS A 284 9.38 9.67 -17.86
N GLN A 285 9.46 10.80 -18.56
CA GLN A 285 10.66 11.60 -18.63
C GLN A 285 10.43 12.95 -17.94
N ALA A 286 11.48 13.50 -17.35
CA ALA A 286 11.50 14.82 -16.76
C ALA A 286 12.64 15.65 -17.37
N ASN A 287 12.45 16.97 -17.45
CA ASN A 287 13.51 17.87 -17.89
C ASN A 287 14.52 18.13 -16.77
N ILE A 288 14.05 18.11 -15.52
CA ILE A 288 14.87 18.27 -14.32
C ILE A 288 14.54 17.15 -13.34
N ASN A 289 15.59 16.48 -12.83
CA ASN A 289 15.49 15.50 -11.75
C ASN A 289 16.25 16.06 -10.53
N LEU A 290 15.54 16.28 -9.43
CA LEU A 290 16.11 16.68 -8.15
C LEU A 290 16.15 15.47 -7.21
N ILE A 291 17.31 14.84 -7.11
CA ILE A 291 17.51 13.66 -6.27
C ILE A 291 18.12 14.13 -4.95
N ALA A 292 17.25 14.29 -3.96
CA ALA A 292 17.61 14.75 -2.61
C ALA A 292 16.44 14.47 -1.66
N SER A 293 16.58 14.78 -0.38
CA SER A 293 15.48 14.70 0.58
C SER A 293 14.29 15.55 0.09
N ILE A 294 13.09 14.96 0.04
CA ILE A 294 11.91 15.65 -0.48
C ILE A 294 11.55 16.89 0.35
N PRO A 295 11.49 16.85 1.71
CA PRO A 295 11.21 18.04 2.51
C PRO A 295 12.20 19.19 2.25
N GLU A 296 13.48 18.90 2.22
CA GLU A 296 14.55 19.87 2.00
C GLU A 296 14.52 20.43 0.56
N THR A 297 14.12 19.59 -0.42
CA THR A 297 13.94 20.03 -1.81
C THR A 297 12.77 21.00 -1.94
N LEU A 298 11.63 20.71 -1.30
CA LEU A 298 10.47 21.60 -1.31
C LEU A 298 10.77 22.94 -0.63
N ALA A 299 11.51 22.92 0.48
CA ALA A 299 11.98 24.13 1.16
C ALA A 299 12.91 24.94 0.25
N ALA A 300 13.91 24.27 -0.36
CA ALA A 300 14.83 24.91 -1.30
C ALA A 300 14.12 25.52 -2.50
N LEU A 301 13.13 24.86 -3.07
CA LEU A 301 12.33 25.40 -4.18
C LEU A 301 11.53 26.65 -3.79
N SER A 302 11.06 26.73 -2.55
CA SER A 302 10.30 27.88 -2.05
C SER A 302 11.19 29.08 -1.67
N GLU A 303 12.47 28.87 -1.42
CA GLU A 303 13.37 29.94 -0.98
C GLU A 303 13.54 31.02 -2.06
N GLY A 304 13.26 32.27 -1.70
CA GLY A 304 13.34 33.42 -2.62
C GLY A 304 12.20 33.52 -3.64
N THR A 305 11.20 32.62 -3.57
CA THR A 305 10.00 32.71 -4.40
C THR A 305 8.86 33.42 -3.65
N ALA A 306 8.09 34.24 -4.34
CA ALA A 306 6.95 34.94 -3.72
C ALA A 306 5.74 33.99 -3.58
N PRO A 307 5.00 34.06 -2.45
CA PRO A 307 3.72 33.38 -2.34
C PRO A 307 2.72 33.84 -3.41
N ARG A 308 1.88 32.93 -3.87
CA ARG A 308 0.86 33.20 -4.90
C ARG A 308 -0.54 33.31 -4.30
N ALA A 309 -1.37 34.17 -4.89
CA ALA A 309 -2.80 34.20 -4.60
C ALA A 309 -3.52 33.06 -5.38
N GLN A 310 -4.68 32.65 -4.88
CA GLN A 310 -5.47 31.53 -5.45
C GLN A 310 -5.77 31.69 -6.96
N ARG A 311 -5.82 32.92 -7.47
CA ARG A 311 -6.09 33.19 -8.90
C ARG A 311 -4.85 33.40 -9.75
N ASP A 312 -3.67 33.35 -9.17
CA ASP A 312 -2.40 33.52 -9.90
C ASP A 312 -2.03 32.24 -10.69
N THR A 313 -2.69 31.13 -10.37
CA THR A 313 -2.57 29.86 -11.11
C THR A 313 -3.96 29.44 -11.60
N TRP A 314 -4.00 28.78 -12.76
CA TRP A 314 -5.26 28.27 -13.33
C TRP A 314 -6.37 29.33 -13.37
N ALA A 315 -6.11 30.46 -14.02
CA ALA A 315 -7.04 31.60 -14.12
C ALA A 315 -8.43 31.23 -14.68
N ASP A 316 -8.50 30.13 -15.45
CA ASP A 316 -9.72 29.52 -15.98
C ASP A 316 -10.49 28.65 -14.95
N ASN A 317 -9.93 28.48 -13.74
CA ASN A 317 -10.50 27.66 -12.67
C ASN A 317 -10.75 26.19 -13.05
N LYS A 318 -10.03 25.66 -14.04
CA LYS A 318 -10.19 24.28 -14.54
C LYS A 318 -10.03 23.20 -13.47
N PRO A 319 -9.05 23.27 -12.52
CA PRO A 319 -8.94 22.26 -11.44
C PRO A 319 -10.19 22.15 -10.58
N ALA A 320 -10.83 23.23 -10.23
CA ALA A 320 -12.08 23.20 -9.44
C ALA A 320 -13.24 22.59 -10.24
N ALA A 321 -13.32 22.86 -11.54
CA ALA A 321 -14.29 22.22 -12.42
C ALA A 321 -14.03 20.71 -12.52
N VAL A 322 -12.77 20.26 -12.63
CA VAL A 322 -12.38 18.84 -12.63
C VAL A 322 -12.75 18.19 -11.30
N LYS A 323 -12.46 18.83 -10.16
CA LYS A 323 -12.84 18.32 -8.83
C LYS A 323 -14.35 18.10 -8.73
N SER A 324 -15.15 19.03 -9.23
CA SER A 324 -16.62 18.92 -9.26
C SER A 324 -17.09 17.79 -10.20
N ALA A 325 -16.47 17.65 -11.37
CA ALA A 325 -16.79 16.60 -12.32
C ALA A 325 -16.44 15.20 -11.78
N LEU A 326 -15.32 15.06 -11.08
CA LEU A 326 -14.96 13.82 -10.37
C LEU A 326 -15.99 13.48 -9.28
N ALA A 327 -16.43 14.45 -8.49
CA ALA A 327 -17.46 14.22 -7.47
C ALA A 327 -18.79 13.75 -8.10
N ALA A 328 -19.16 14.29 -9.26
CA ALA A 328 -20.35 13.89 -10.00
C ALA A 328 -20.20 12.50 -10.67
N ALA A 329 -18.97 12.12 -11.08
CA ALA A 329 -18.69 10.82 -11.70
C ALA A 329 -18.77 9.66 -10.69
N PHE A 330 -18.58 9.93 -9.38
CA PHE A 330 -18.63 8.93 -8.32
C PHE A 330 -19.72 9.29 -7.29
N PRO A 331 -21.03 9.19 -7.67
CA PRO A 331 -22.14 9.56 -6.81
C PRO A 331 -22.27 8.63 -5.60
N GLN A 332 -22.75 9.18 -4.46
CA GLN A 332 -22.91 8.46 -3.20
C GLN A 332 -24.35 8.06 -2.88
N ASP A 333 -25.28 8.34 -3.79
CA ASP A 333 -26.73 8.15 -3.63
C ASP A 333 -27.27 6.83 -4.21
N GLU A 334 -26.40 5.94 -4.68
CA GLU A 334 -26.81 4.61 -5.14
C GLU A 334 -27.61 3.88 -4.06
N ALA A 335 -28.81 3.40 -4.40
CA ALA A 335 -29.69 2.73 -3.44
C ALA A 335 -29.04 1.47 -2.85
N TRP A 336 -28.51 0.59 -3.72
CA TRP A 336 -27.73 -0.58 -3.35
C TRP A 336 -26.83 -1.03 -4.52
N GLY A 337 -25.63 -1.45 -4.21
CA GLY A 337 -24.58 -1.83 -5.12
C GLY A 337 -23.22 -1.46 -4.53
N PRO A 338 -22.10 -1.63 -5.26
CA PRO A 338 -20.78 -1.41 -4.71
C PRO A 338 -20.55 0.05 -4.26
N ALA A 339 -21.07 1.05 -4.99
CA ALA A 339 -20.98 2.45 -4.56
C ALA A 339 -21.89 2.72 -3.35
N GLY A 340 -23.07 2.11 -3.29
CA GLY A 340 -23.97 2.20 -2.14
C GLY A 340 -23.38 1.62 -0.86
N VAL A 341 -22.68 0.48 -0.97
CA VAL A 341 -21.93 -0.15 0.15
C VAL A 341 -20.83 0.79 0.65
N ILE A 342 -20.00 1.32 -0.25
CA ILE A 342 -18.91 2.23 0.11
C ILE A 342 -19.45 3.51 0.77
N ALA A 343 -20.48 4.12 0.17
CA ALA A 343 -21.10 5.34 0.69
C ALA A 343 -21.72 5.13 2.08
N GLU A 344 -22.36 3.99 2.31
CA GLU A 344 -22.94 3.67 3.63
C GLU A 344 -21.85 3.41 4.68
N CYS A 345 -20.76 2.73 4.31
CA CYS A 345 -19.60 2.58 5.19
C CYS A 345 -19.00 3.95 5.56
N MET A 346 -18.83 4.86 4.59
CA MET A 346 -18.34 6.23 4.85
C MET A 346 -19.27 7.03 5.79
N ALA A 347 -20.58 6.84 5.67
CA ALA A 347 -21.56 7.54 6.49
C ALA A 347 -21.67 7.00 7.92
N THR A 348 -21.34 5.70 8.12
CA THR A 348 -21.57 4.99 9.39
C THR A 348 -20.30 4.89 10.23
N LEU A 349 -19.15 4.68 9.58
CA LEU A 349 -17.88 4.45 10.26
C LEU A 349 -17.24 5.78 10.73
N PRO A 350 -16.46 5.76 11.83
CA PRO A 350 -15.69 6.94 12.26
C PRO A 350 -14.75 7.45 11.16
N ALA A 351 -14.59 8.78 11.07
CA ALA A 351 -13.74 9.41 10.06
C ALA A 351 -12.28 8.97 10.10
N ASN A 352 -11.80 8.53 11.28
CA ASN A 352 -10.45 8.03 11.50
C ASN A 352 -10.32 6.49 11.37
N THR A 353 -11.31 5.81 10.77
CA THR A 353 -11.26 4.37 10.51
C THR A 353 -10.07 4.01 9.64
N LEU A 354 -9.33 2.97 10.03
CA LEU A 354 -8.22 2.42 9.25
C LEU A 354 -8.74 1.37 8.26
N LEU A 355 -8.31 1.47 7.01
CA LEU A 355 -8.84 0.66 5.92
C LEU A 355 -7.75 -0.17 5.25
N SER A 356 -8.09 -1.37 4.83
CA SER A 356 -7.34 -2.14 3.85
C SER A 356 -8.25 -2.54 2.69
N ALA A 357 -7.74 -2.47 1.47
CA ALA A 357 -8.48 -2.84 0.27
C ALA A 357 -7.77 -3.96 -0.49
N ASP A 358 -8.54 -4.97 -0.87
CA ASP A 358 -8.08 -6.06 -1.70
C ASP A 358 -8.09 -5.68 -3.19
N SER A 359 -7.38 -6.42 -4.01
CA SER A 359 -7.39 -6.22 -5.46
C SER A 359 -8.71 -6.66 -6.07
N GLY A 360 -9.28 -5.81 -6.93
CA GLY A 360 -10.56 -6.05 -7.60
C GLY A 360 -11.22 -4.76 -8.07
N ALA A 361 -12.41 -4.88 -8.66
CA ALA A 361 -13.21 -3.75 -9.10
C ALA A 361 -13.58 -2.79 -7.94
N HIS A 362 -13.93 -3.37 -6.78
CA HIS A 362 -14.23 -2.64 -5.56
C HIS A 362 -13.09 -1.72 -5.11
N ARG A 363 -11.81 -2.12 -5.29
CA ARG A 363 -10.65 -1.31 -4.94
C ARG A 363 -10.59 0.01 -5.72
N ILE A 364 -10.85 -0.07 -7.03
CA ILE A 364 -10.83 1.09 -7.92
C ILE A 364 -11.89 2.10 -7.46
N LEU A 365 -13.11 1.62 -7.25
CA LEU A 365 -14.23 2.43 -6.83
C LEU A 365 -14.04 3.01 -5.42
N LEU A 366 -13.60 2.18 -4.45
CA LEU A 366 -13.30 2.59 -3.08
C LEU A 366 -12.24 3.71 -3.07
N SER A 367 -11.15 3.54 -3.86
CA SER A 367 -10.06 4.52 -3.92
C SER A 367 -10.49 5.87 -4.51
N GLN A 368 -11.54 5.90 -5.32
CA GLN A 368 -12.12 7.15 -5.83
C GLN A 368 -13.14 7.78 -4.86
N MET A 369 -13.92 6.96 -4.19
CA MET A 369 -15.01 7.45 -3.33
C MET A 369 -14.56 7.78 -1.92
N TRP A 370 -13.69 6.94 -1.32
CA TRP A 370 -13.27 7.13 0.08
C TRP A 370 -12.37 8.34 0.25
N ARG A 371 -12.75 9.23 1.16
CA ARG A 371 -12.00 10.43 1.49
C ARG A 371 -11.08 10.20 2.66
N CYS A 372 -9.78 10.14 2.38
CA CYS A 372 -8.76 9.97 3.41
C CYS A 372 -8.40 11.32 4.05
N THR A 373 -8.27 11.34 5.37
CA THR A 373 -7.92 12.54 6.16
C THR A 373 -6.50 12.50 6.72
N GLU A 374 -5.88 11.31 6.68
CA GLU A 374 -4.51 11.10 7.15
C GLU A 374 -3.75 10.12 6.21
N PRO A 375 -2.42 10.19 6.17
CA PRO A 375 -1.60 9.26 5.40
C PRO A 375 -1.83 7.82 5.83
N ARG A 376 -1.74 6.89 4.88
CA ARG A 376 -1.89 5.44 5.13
C ARG A 376 -3.23 5.05 5.76
N GLN A 377 -4.24 5.91 5.73
CA GLN A 377 -5.57 5.56 6.21
C GLN A 377 -6.18 4.42 5.37
N LEU A 378 -6.01 4.46 4.05
CA LEU A 378 -6.35 3.38 3.13
C LEU A 378 -5.07 2.72 2.59
N ILE A 379 -4.84 1.47 2.93
CA ILE A 379 -3.71 0.67 2.42
C ILE A 379 -4.19 -0.41 1.45
N GLN A 380 -3.34 -0.74 0.50
CA GLN A 380 -3.63 -1.71 -0.56
C GLN A 380 -2.34 -2.20 -1.21
N SER A 381 -2.34 -3.39 -1.80
CA SER A 381 -1.27 -3.86 -2.66
C SER A 381 -1.32 -3.12 -3.99
N SER A 382 -0.31 -2.30 -4.29
CA SER A 382 -0.28 -1.48 -5.52
C SER A 382 0.61 -2.08 -6.60
N GLY A 383 1.83 -2.45 -6.28
CA GLY A 383 2.79 -2.97 -7.25
C GLY A 383 2.36 -4.30 -7.86
N LEU A 384 2.14 -5.30 -7.05
CA LEU A 384 1.68 -6.63 -7.51
C LEU A 384 0.18 -6.75 -7.65
N CYS A 385 -0.60 -5.87 -7.04
CA CYS A 385 -2.06 -5.97 -7.01
C CYS A 385 -2.54 -7.34 -6.50
N THR A 386 -1.94 -7.83 -5.41
CA THR A 386 -2.23 -9.15 -4.84
C THR A 386 -3.66 -9.23 -4.32
N MET A 387 -4.38 -10.29 -4.68
CA MET A 387 -5.65 -10.66 -4.08
C MET A 387 -5.42 -11.39 -2.76
N GLY A 388 -6.35 -11.25 -1.81
CA GLY A 388 -6.26 -11.87 -0.48
C GLY A 388 -5.37 -11.09 0.52
N CYS A 389 -4.92 -9.88 0.19
CA CYS A 389 -4.05 -9.08 1.05
C CYS A 389 -4.83 -8.28 2.12
N ALA A 390 -6.05 -7.84 1.85
CA ALA A 390 -6.76 -6.88 2.70
C ALA A 390 -7.14 -7.45 4.08
N LEU A 391 -7.58 -8.70 4.14
CA LEU A 391 -7.96 -9.37 5.39
C LEU A 391 -6.77 -9.44 6.36
N PRO A 392 -5.61 -10.03 5.99
CA PRO A 392 -4.45 -10.08 6.89
C PRO A 392 -3.89 -8.69 7.19
N MET A 393 -3.89 -7.73 6.25
CA MET A 393 -3.51 -6.34 6.54
C MET A 393 -4.40 -5.73 7.63
N ALA A 394 -5.72 -5.98 7.62
CA ALA A 394 -6.63 -5.49 8.65
C ALA A 394 -6.32 -6.09 10.03
N ILE A 395 -5.98 -7.38 10.09
CA ILE A 395 -5.54 -8.03 11.33
C ILE A 395 -4.28 -7.33 11.86
N GLY A 396 -3.27 -7.12 11.01
CA GLY A 396 -2.04 -6.42 11.39
C GLY A 396 -2.29 -4.99 11.88
N ARG A 397 -3.19 -4.24 11.22
CA ARG A 397 -3.58 -2.90 11.65
C ARG A 397 -4.25 -2.91 13.03
N LYS A 398 -5.11 -3.90 13.28
CA LYS A 398 -5.81 -4.04 14.56
C LYS A 398 -4.85 -4.46 15.68
N LEU A 399 -3.80 -5.25 15.39
CA LEU A 399 -2.70 -5.53 16.31
C LEU A 399 -1.94 -4.26 16.71
N ALA A 400 -1.63 -3.39 15.73
CA ALA A 400 -0.86 -2.16 15.97
C ALA A 400 -1.69 -1.07 16.68
N GLN A 401 -2.99 -0.97 16.40
CA GLN A 401 -3.90 0.01 17.01
C GLN A 401 -5.22 -0.63 17.43
N PRO A 402 -5.24 -1.31 18.58
CA PRO A 402 -6.40 -2.06 19.06
C PRO A 402 -7.64 -1.19 19.33
N ASP A 403 -7.46 0.09 19.65
CA ASP A 403 -8.56 1.00 19.98
C ASP A 403 -9.23 1.64 18.75
N ARG A 404 -8.60 1.58 17.57
CA ARG A 404 -9.17 2.15 16.36
C ARG A 404 -10.10 1.15 15.65
N THR A 405 -11.12 1.67 15.02
CA THR A 405 -11.93 0.88 14.06
C THR A 405 -11.07 0.54 12.85
N VAL A 406 -11.01 -0.75 12.53
CA VAL A 406 -10.27 -1.28 11.37
C VAL A 406 -11.25 -2.03 10.48
N VAL A 407 -11.25 -1.71 9.19
CA VAL A 407 -12.14 -2.34 8.19
C VAL A 407 -11.33 -2.81 6.98
N SER A 408 -11.55 -4.04 6.55
CA SER A 408 -11.08 -4.49 5.23
C SER A 408 -12.23 -4.52 4.22
N PHE A 409 -11.89 -4.22 2.99
CA PHE A 409 -12.78 -4.36 1.84
C PHE A 409 -12.21 -5.40 0.88
N SER A 410 -12.92 -6.49 0.68
CA SER A 410 -12.52 -7.59 -0.21
C SER A 410 -13.65 -7.98 -1.13
N GLY A 411 -13.32 -8.43 -2.35
CA GLY A 411 -14.24 -9.26 -3.11
C GLY A 411 -14.31 -10.67 -2.51
N ASP A 412 -15.36 -11.39 -2.81
CA ASP A 412 -15.58 -12.76 -2.32
C ASP A 412 -14.44 -13.72 -2.68
N ALA A 413 -13.91 -13.66 -3.89
CA ALA A 413 -12.77 -14.49 -4.30
C ALA A 413 -11.49 -14.17 -3.49
N GLY A 414 -11.15 -12.89 -3.32
CA GLY A 414 -9.98 -12.49 -2.55
C GLY A 414 -10.11 -12.82 -1.07
N PHE A 415 -11.31 -12.67 -0.50
CA PHE A 415 -11.58 -13.08 0.87
C PHE A 415 -11.34 -14.58 1.09
N LEU A 416 -11.83 -15.44 0.15
CA LEU A 416 -11.62 -16.89 0.22
C LEU A 416 -10.14 -17.29 0.22
N MET A 417 -9.28 -16.53 -0.48
CA MET A 417 -7.83 -16.81 -0.52
C MET A 417 -7.12 -16.65 0.83
N ALA A 418 -7.70 -15.86 1.74
CA ALA A 418 -7.11 -15.56 3.05
C ALA A 418 -8.02 -15.93 4.23
N ALA A 419 -9.17 -16.58 3.99
CA ALA A 419 -10.20 -16.86 4.99
C ALA A 419 -9.70 -17.66 6.20
N GLY A 420 -8.63 -18.46 6.06
CA GLY A 420 -7.99 -19.16 7.17
C GLY A 420 -7.49 -18.23 8.28
N GLU A 421 -7.18 -16.98 7.97
CA GLU A 421 -6.72 -16.00 8.94
C GLU A 421 -7.81 -15.43 9.84
N LEU A 422 -9.09 -15.77 9.59
CA LEU A 422 -10.17 -15.56 10.57
C LEU A 422 -9.89 -16.29 11.88
N ALA A 423 -9.24 -17.47 11.81
CA ALA A 423 -8.76 -18.17 13.00
C ALA A 423 -7.70 -17.33 13.74
N THR A 424 -6.77 -16.69 13.02
CA THR A 424 -5.76 -15.80 13.61
C THR A 424 -6.41 -14.60 14.29
N ALA A 425 -7.41 -13.96 13.68
CA ALA A 425 -8.15 -12.86 14.31
C ALA A 425 -8.86 -13.30 15.60
N SER A 426 -9.45 -14.50 15.61
CA SER A 426 -10.12 -15.08 16.77
C SER A 426 -9.12 -15.40 17.90
N GLU A 427 -8.02 -16.08 17.57
CA GLU A 427 -6.98 -16.50 18.54
C GLU A 427 -6.27 -15.30 19.18
N GLU A 428 -6.07 -14.22 18.43
CA GLU A 428 -5.48 -12.96 18.94
C GLU A 428 -6.52 -12.05 19.64
N GLY A 429 -7.78 -12.46 19.72
CA GLY A 429 -8.85 -11.68 20.36
C GLY A 429 -9.11 -10.32 19.70
N LEU A 430 -9.03 -10.25 18.40
CA LEU A 430 -9.13 -9.01 17.64
C LEU A 430 -10.52 -8.80 17.05
N ALA A 431 -10.94 -7.53 16.95
CA ALA A 431 -12.24 -7.13 16.43
C ALA A 431 -12.15 -6.23 15.17
N PRO A 432 -11.49 -6.65 14.07
CA PRO A 432 -11.62 -5.98 12.79
C PRO A 432 -12.98 -6.29 12.13
N ILE A 433 -13.40 -5.42 11.22
CA ILE A 433 -14.60 -5.60 10.40
C ILE A 433 -14.18 -5.99 8.98
N PHE A 434 -14.70 -7.08 8.46
CA PHE A 434 -14.44 -7.58 7.11
C PHE A 434 -15.67 -7.39 6.24
N VAL A 435 -15.67 -6.36 5.39
CA VAL A 435 -16.71 -6.10 4.40
C VAL A 435 -16.39 -6.87 3.12
N VAL A 436 -17.26 -7.77 2.73
CA VAL A 436 -17.08 -8.65 1.56
C VAL A 436 -18.13 -8.30 0.51
N PHE A 437 -17.69 -7.89 -0.68
CA PHE A 437 -18.55 -7.72 -1.85
C PHE A 437 -18.80 -9.10 -2.47
N VAL A 438 -20.06 -9.55 -2.47
CA VAL A 438 -20.45 -10.89 -2.90
C VAL A 438 -21.22 -10.80 -4.21
N ASP A 439 -20.55 -11.03 -5.33
CA ASP A 439 -21.14 -11.08 -6.68
C ASP A 439 -20.94 -12.43 -7.38
N ALA A 440 -20.18 -13.35 -6.75
CA ALA A 440 -19.84 -14.67 -7.25
C ALA A 440 -19.11 -14.66 -8.61
N SER A 441 -18.27 -13.62 -8.81
CA SER A 441 -17.51 -13.46 -10.03
C SER A 441 -16.19 -12.73 -9.79
N LEU A 442 -15.20 -12.96 -10.64
CA LEU A 442 -14.05 -12.07 -10.77
C LEU A 442 -14.46 -10.82 -11.58
N ALA A 443 -15.33 -9.98 -10.98
CA ALA A 443 -16.06 -8.90 -11.65
C ALA A 443 -15.21 -8.01 -12.58
N LEU A 444 -13.99 -7.64 -12.18
CA LEU A 444 -13.08 -6.84 -13.02
C LEU A 444 -12.64 -7.62 -14.29
N ILE A 445 -12.44 -8.90 -14.18
CA ILE A 445 -12.00 -9.75 -15.30
C ILE A 445 -13.19 -10.04 -16.21
N GLU A 446 -14.34 -10.33 -15.63
CA GLU A 446 -15.60 -10.51 -16.35
C GLU A 446 -15.96 -9.27 -17.18
N LEU A 447 -15.87 -8.07 -16.57
CA LEU A 447 -16.07 -6.80 -17.26
C LEU A 447 -15.11 -6.63 -18.48
N LYS A 448 -13.84 -6.99 -18.30
CA LYS A 448 -12.84 -6.94 -19.38
C LYS A 448 -13.15 -7.98 -20.47
N GLN A 449 -13.66 -9.16 -20.15
CA GLN A 449 -14.10 -10.14 -21.14
C GLN A 449 -15.25 -9.58 -21.97
N ARG A 450 -16.27 -9.01 -21.33
CA ARG A 450 -17.41 -8.38 -22.04
C ARG A 450 -16.96 -7.22 -22.94
N GLN A 451 -16.09 -6.33 -22.45
CA GLN A 451 -15.54 -5.22 -23.22
C GLN A 451 -14.75 -5.68 -24.46
N ARG A 452 -14.12 -6.85 -24.40
CA ARG A 452 -13.36 -7.46 -25.48
C ARG A 452 -14.16 -8.44 -26.32
N GLN A 453 -15.45 -8.60 -26.04
CA GLN A 453 -16.35 -9.58 -26.70
C GLN A 453 -15.84 -11.02 -26.59
N LEU A 454 -15.17 -11.35 -25.47
CA LEU A 454 -14.72 -12.72 -25.16
C LEU A 454 -15.82 -13.50 -24.43
N ALA A 455 -15.75 -14.82 -24.54
CA ALA A 455 -16.66 -15.69 -23.78
C ALA A 455 -16.41 -15.54 -22.27
N ASN A 456 -17.48 -15.66 -21.49
CA ASN A 456 -17.40 -15.74 -20.04
C ASN A 456 -16.82 -17.11 -19.62
N THR A 457 -15.52 -17.15 -19.34
CA THR A 457 -14.79 -18.39 -19.03
C THR A 457 -13.91 -18.18 -17.80
N ALA A 458 -14.00 -19.12 -16.83
CA ALA A 458 -13.16 -19.19 -15.64
C ALA A 458 -13.21 -17.93 -14.74
N VAL A 459 -14.33 -17.22 -14.70
CA VAL A 459 -14.51 -16.00 -13.90
C VAL A 459 -15.64 -16.12 -12.89
N ASP A 460 -16.59 -17.03 -13.11
CA ASP A 460 -17.74 -17.23 -12.23
C ASP A 460 -17.54 -18.45 -11.34
N PHE A 461 -18.05 -18.36 -10.12
CA PHE A 461 -18.02 -19.42 -9.12
C PHE A 461 -19.29 -19.43 -8.27
N ALA A 462 -19.43 -20.42 -7.39
CA ALA A 462 -20.61 -20.55 -6.54
C ALA A 462 -20.68 -19.46 -5.47
N ARG A 463 -21.88 -19.03 -5.11
CA ARG A 463 -22.10 -18.19 -3.93
C ARG A 463 -21.88 -18.99 -2.66
N HIS A 464 -21.09 -18.47 -1.74
CA HIS A 464 -20.81 -19.04 -0.43
C HIS A 464 -21.43 -18.19 0.68
N ASP A 465 -21.73 -18.80 1.82
CA ASP A 465 -22.23 -18.08 2.99
C ASP A 465 -21.05 -17.56 3.84
N PHE A 466 -20.56 -16.38 3.51
CA PHE A 466 -19.48 -15.72 4.22
C PHE A 466 -19.85 -15.33 5.66
N ALA A 467 -21.14 -15.06 5.92
CA ALA A 467 -21.61 -14.78 7.26
C ALA A 467 -21.54 -16.03 8.15
N ALA A 468 -21.94 -17.20 7.63
CA ALA A 468 -21.77 -18.47 8.33
C ALA A 468 -20.28 -18.79 8.56
N MET A 469 -19.42 -18.49 7.57
CA MET A 469 -17.96 -18.66 7.71
C MET A 469 -17.41 -17.81 8.87
N GLY A 470 -17.79 -16.53 8.98
CA GLY A 470 -17.40 -15.69 10.11
C GLY A 470 -17.78 -16.31 11.46
N ARG A 471 -19.00 -16.79 11.58
CA ARG A 471 -19.48 -17.48 12.80
C ARG A 471 -18.74 -18.79 13.09
N ALA A 472 -18.40 -19.56 12.06
CA ALA A 472 -17.69 -20.83 12.19
C ALA A 472 -16.27 -20.65 12.75
N PHE A 473 -15.64 -19.50 12.52
CA PHE A 473 -14.32 -19.14 13.06
C PHE A 473 -14.39 -18.38 14.40
N GLY A 474 -15.57 -18.28 15.04
CA GLY A 474 -15.71 -17.66 16.36
C GLY A 474 -15.99 -16.16 16.35
N GLY A 475 -16.20 -15.56 15.19
CA GLY A 475 -16.62 -14.16 15.02
C GLY A 475 -18.12 -13.98 14.83
N ASN A 476 -18.51 -12.78 14.45
CA ASN A 476 -19.85 -12.46 14.00
C ASN A 476 -19.97 -12.54 12.48
N GLY A 477 -21.19 -12.72 11.98
CA GLY A 477 -21.42 -12.76 10.54
C GLY A 477 -22.82 -12.25 10.17
N HIS A 478 -22.85 -11.25 9.28
CA HIS A 478 -24.06 -10.63 8.76
C HIS A 478 -24.11 -10.75 7.24
N ARG A 479 -25.27 -11.09 6.71
CA ARG A 479 -25.59 -11.02 5.29
C ARG A 479 -26.49 -9.81 5.09
N VAL A 480 -26.13 -8.92 4.17
CA VAL A 480 -26.84 -7.67 3.95
C VAL A 480 -27.11 -7.43 2.47
N THR A 481 -28.29 -6.85 2.15
CA THR A 481 -28.80 -6.64 0.80
C THR A 481 -29.27 -5.21 0.56
N ASN A 482 -29.14 -4.35 1.56
CA ASN A 482 -29.51 -2.92 1.50
C ASN A 482 -28.71 -2.08 2.51
N ARG A 483 -28.76 -0.76 2.36
CA ARG A 483 -28.02 0.19 3.20
C ARG A 483 -28.42 0.16 4.67
N GLN A 484 -29.70 -0.06 4.98
CA GLN A 484 -30.17 -0.11 6.36
C GLN A 484 -29.63 -1.33 7.11
N GLU A 485 -29.64 -2.49 6.49
CA GLU A 485 -29.05 -3.72 7.04
C GLU A 485 -27.53 -3.54 7.23
N LEU A 486 -26.84 -2.93 6.26
CA LEU A 486 -25.41 -2.66 6.35
C LEU A 486 -25.09 -1.73 7.53
N ARG A 487 -25.84 -0.63 7.68
CA ARG A 487 -25.69 0.28 8.82
C ARG A 487 -25.85 -0.43 10.15
N ALA A 488 -26.88 -1.24 10.28
CA ALA A 488 -27.13 -2.02 11.50
C ALA A 488 -25.99 -3.00 11.80
N ALA A 489 -25.51 -3.71 10.78
CA ALA A 489 -24.39 -4.66 10.91
C ALA A 489 -23.08 -3.94 11.31
N LEU A 490 -22.76 -2.79 10.68
CA LEU A 490 -21.57 -2.00 11.04
C LEU A 490 -21.65 -1.45 12.47
N THR A 491 -22.83 -0.95 12.87
CA THR A 491 -23.04 -0.45 14.23
C THR A 491 -22.85 -1.57 15.27
N ALA A 492 -23.37 -2.76 15.02
CA ALA A 492 -23.16 -3.92 15.86
C ALA A 492 -21.70 -4.36 15.90
N ALA A 493 -21.03 -4.36 14.73
CA ALA A 493 -19.62 -4.75 14.60
C ALA A 493 -18.68 -3.80 15.36
N MET A 494 -18.94 -2.50 15.36
CA MET A 494 -18.15 -1.52 16.13
C MET A 494 -18.25 -1.70 17.65
N ALA A 495 -19.32 -2.30 18.13
CA ALA A 495 -19.56 -2.59 19.56
C ALA A 495 -19.13 -4.01 19.96
N ALA A 496 -18.71 -4.84 18.98
CA ALA A 496 -18.32 -6.23 19.24
C ALA A 496 -16.88 -6.32 19.77
N ASP A 497 -16.64 -7.34 20.59
CA ASP A 497 -15.34 -7.71 21.16
C ASP A 497 -14.57 -8.74 20.29
N THR A 498 -15.18 -9.21 19.20
CA THR A 498 -14.56 -10.12 18.22
C THR A 498 -14.79 -9.62 16.80
N PHE A 499 -14.07 -10.19 15.85
CA PHE A 499 -14.20 -9.80 14.43
C PHE A 499 -15.62 -10.02 13.89
N THR A 500 -15.96 -9.26 12.87
CA THR A 500 -17.25 -9.37 12.21
C THR A 500 -17.09 -9.45 10.68
N VAL A 501 -17.70 -10.46 10.05
CA VAL A 501 -17.80 -10.55 8.58
C VAL A 501 -19.15 -10.00 8.15
N VAL A 502 -19.13 -8.98 7.28
CA VAL A 502 -20.32 -8.36 6.67
C VAL A 502 -20.34 -8.69 5.19
N ALA A 503 -21.14 -9.67 4.81
CA ALA A 503 -21.31 -10.12 3.43
C ALA A 503 -22.35 -9.25 2.71
N CYS A 504 -21.88 -8.34 1.85
CA CYS A 504 -22.72 -7.44 1.06
C CYS A 504 -23.06 -8.10 -0.28
N GLU A 505 -24.28 -8.63 -0.43
CA GLU A 505 -24.71 -9.20 -1.70
C GLU A 505 -25.04 -8.10 -2.70
N ILE A 506 -24.29 -8.09 -3.80
CA ILE A 506 -24.46 -7.12 -4.88
C ILE A 506 -24.70 -7.82 -6.22
N ASP A 507 -25.18 -7.05 -7.17
CA ASP A 507 -25.36 -7.54 -8.54
C ASP A 507 -24.01 -7.63 -9.26
N ARG A 508 -23.84 -8.66 -10.10
CA ARG A 508 -22.63 -8.91 -10.89
C ARG A 508 -22.25 -7.71 -11.79
N GLY A 509 -23.23 -7.02 -12.37
CA GLY A 509 -23.03 -5.82 -13.19
C GLY A 509 -22.88 -4.52 -12.40
N GLY A 510 -22.79 -4.55 -11.06
CA GLY A 510 -22.76 -3.37 -10.20
C GLY A 510 -21.62 -2.39 -10.46
N TYR A 511 -20.54 -2.85 -11.10
CA TYR A 511 -19.38 -2.03 -11.45
C TYR A 511 -19.44 -1.41 -12.85
N ASP A 512 -20.45 -1.74 -13.67
CA ASP A 512 -20.55 -1.27 -15.05
C ASP A 512 -20.66 0.25 -15.12
N GLY A 513 -19.76 0.87 -15.89
CA GLY A 513 -19.69 2.31 -16.06
C GLY A 513 -19.19 3.12 -14.85
N ARG A 514 -18.77 2.44 -13.78
CA ARG A 514 -18.38 3.08 -12.51
C ARG A 514 -16.87 3.07 -12.22
N ILE A 515 -16.08 2.34 -13.02
CA ILE A 515 -14.62 2.22 -12.82
C ILE A 515 -13.86 2.49 -14.10
#